data_d5d0b9770817b1bef7a56d9540b142ab
#
_entry.id   d5d0b9770817b1bef7a56d9540b142ab
#
_cell.length_a   1.000
_cell.length_b   1.000
_cell.length_c   1.000
_cell.angle_alpha   90.00
_cell.angle_beta   90.00
_cell.angle_gamma   90.00
#
_symmetry.space_group_name_H-M   'P 1'
#
loop_
_entity.id
_entity.type
_entity.pdbx_description
1 polymer ?
#
loop_
_entity_poly.entity_id
_entity_poly.type
_entity_poly.pdbx_seq_one_letter_code
_entity_poly.pdbx_strand_id
1 'polypeptide(L)'
;MKQAIHPLTLFLIGAAIGWFAWPHAIWLAPAALVAIPVVASRGWAGPFLLMLGYHLATTWGLIHGTAVFFPSSGLFLGLAFWVGSSLIFALPYLLYSPIFRKARSVIGVPYAGVLTTVFLSAISTVFPPLGIIGWTSPWLGAMSAGWTGVMLVMLGIAYATLGRSQAAAGLAIGLSTTATLWAGSFALAADSHAPAGWVGVNTNLGHLDSPLSYIEASMRLEQRTMALLHNGAHVVLLPETVAGPWRAGTEAIWRPVVRWTAAHRNQTVFVGSFVPHGRGYIDALVQIHDGQTRVLPDHIPVPFSMWHPWRPEGSFRMAPFSREPEMTKVGALRVGYLICYEQLLMWPALNLAFHNPQILLAPANDWWARGTDIPAIQRASAKAWGAFLGVPVLFAVNQ
;
A
#
# COMPACT_ATOMS: atom_id res chain seq x y z
N MET A 1 -0.34 -43.51 7.72
CA MET A 1 -0.85 -42.78 6.55
C MET A 1 -1.17 -41.33 6.94
N LYS A 2 -0.46 -40.32 6.41
CA LYS A 2 -0.88 -38.92 6.63
C LYS A 2 -2.12 -38.69 5.78
N GLN A 3 -3.25 -38.43 6.39
CA GLN A 3 -4.46 -38.05 5.64
C GLN A 3 -4.13 -36.80 4.78
N ALA A 4 -4.28 -36.93 3.47
CA ALA A 4 -4.15 -35.77 2.57
C ALA A 4 -5.32 -34.80 2.89
N ILE A 5 -5.00 -33.55 3.19
CA ILE A 5 -6.02 -32.51 3.32
C ILE A 5 -6.58 -32.25 1.92
N HIS A 6 -7.90 -32.22 1.80
CA HIS A 6 -8.55 -31.99 0.52
C HIS A 6 -8.11 -30.60 -0.05
N PRO A 7 -7.77 -30.48 -1.34
CA PRO A 7 -7.32 -29.24 -1.96
C PRO A 7 -8.26 -28.04 -1.67
N LEU A 8 -9.57 -28.26 -1.74
CA LEU A 8 -10.57 -27.24 -1.43
C LEU A 8 -10.44 -26.71 0.00
N THR A 9 -10.10 -27.57 0.97
CA THR A 9 -9.91 -27.14 2.37
C THR A 9 -8.74 -26.17 2.51
N LEU A 10 -7.63 -26.41 1.79
CA LEU A 10 -6.48 -25.51 1.80
C LEU A 10 -6.81 -24.14 1.20
N PHE A 11 -7.54 -24.16 0.09
CA PHE A 11 -8.05 -22.94 -0.54
C PHE A 11 -8.98 -22.16 0.41
N LEU A 12 -9.95 -22.83 1.04
CA LEU A 12 -10.89 -22.21 1.97
C LEU A 12 -10.20 -21.64 3.22
N ILE A 13 -9.15 -22.29 3.72
CA ILE A 13 -8.35 -21.77 4.84
C ILE A 13 -7.70 -20.45 4.42
N GLY A 14 -7.07 -20.40 3.23
CA GLY A 14 -6.47 -19.18 2.71
C GLY A 14 -7.50 -18.06 2.54
N ALA A 15 -8.65 -18.39 1.94
CA ALA A 15 -9.75 -17.44 1.75
C ALA A 15 -10.28 -16.90 3.09
N ALA A 16 -10.46 -17.76 4.10
CA ALA A 16 -10.87 -17.33 5.43
C ALA A 16 -9.84 -16.39 6.07
N ILE A 17 -8.55 -16.73 6.03
CA ILE A 17 -7.50 -15.83 6.55
C ILE A 17 -7.57 -14.47 5.86
N GLY A 18 -7.61 -14.44 4.52
CA GLY A 18 -7.68 -13.19 3.76
C GLY A 18 -8.92 -12.37 4.10
N TRP A 19 -10.09 -12.99 4.12
CA TRP A 19 -11.37 -12.34 4.41
C TRP A 19 -11.42 -11.71 5.80
N PHE A 20 -10.98 -12.44 6.82
CA PHE A 20 -11.01 -11.92 8.19
C PHE A 20 -9.87 -10.94 8.48
N ALA A 21 -8.73 -11.06 7.78
CA ALA A 21 -7.62 -10.12 7.96
C ALA A 21 -7.94 -8.73 7.41
N TRP A 22 -8.50 -8.63 6.21
CA TRP A 22 -8.65 -7.36 5.53
C TRP A 22 -10.09 -6.85 5.53
N PRO A 23 -10.28 -5.54 5.74
CA PRO A 23 -9.26 -4.53 6.11
C PRO A 23 -9.07 -4.35 7.62
N HIS A 24 -9.84 -5.04 8.48
CA HIS A 24 -10.02 -4.65 9.88
C HIS A 24 -9.07 -5.34 10.87
N ALA A 25 -8.59 -6.52 10.54
CA ALA A 25 -7.75 -7.35 11.41
C ALA A 25 -6.45 -7.78 10.70
N ILE A 26 -5.72 -6.82 10.11
CA ILE A 26 -4.54 -7.10 9.27
C ILE A 26 -3.46 -7.91 10.00
N TRP A 27 -3.44 -7.89 11.33
CA TRP A 27 -2.58 -8.72 12.18
C TRP A 27 -2.83 -10.23 12.03
N LEU A 28 -3.98 -10.65 11.43
CA LEU A 28 -4.24 -12.05 11.05
C LEU A 28 -3.54 -12.45 9.75
N ALA A 29 -3.23 -11.52 8.86
CA ALA A 29 -2.67 -11.82 7.55
C ALA A 29 -1.39 -12.68 7.61
N PRO A 30 -0.45 -12.47 8.56
CA PRO A 30 0.75 -13.31 8.69
C PRO A 30 0.46 -14.78 8.96
N ALA A 31 -0.72 -15.15 9.42
CA ALA A 31 -1.11 -16.55 9.58
C ALA A 31 -1.01 -17.34 8.26
N ALA A 32 -1.24 -16.65 7.12
CA ALA A 32 -1.05 -17.26 5.81
C ALA A 32 0.41 -17.67 5.58
N LEU A 33 1.38 -16.82 5.96
CA LEU A 33 2.83 -17.09 5.83
C LEU A 33 3.26 -18.26 6.73
N VAL A 34 2.81 -18.27 7.96
CA VAL A 34 3.13 -19.34 8.94
C VAL A 34 2.50 -20.67 8.53
N ALA A 35 1.36 -20.65 7.85
CA ALA A 35 0.69 -21.85 7.36
C ALA A 35 1.39 -22.49 6.14
N ILE A 36 2.17 -21.73 5.34
CA ILE A 36 2.82 -22.22 4.11
C ILE A 36 3.65 -23.49 4.34
N PRO A 37 4.62 -23.57 5.28
CA PRO A 37 5.40 -24.78 5.47
C PRO A 37 4.55 -25.97 5.94
N VAL A 38 3.49 -25.71 6.67
CA VAL A 38 2.54 -26.75 7.15
C VAL A 38 1.84 -27.40 5.96
N VAL A 39 1.24 -26.59 5.09
CA VAL A 39 0.50 -27.10 3.91
C VAL A 39 1.44 -27.69 2.86
N ALA A 40 2.66 -27.17 2.74
CA ALA A 40 3.68 -27.74 1.87
C ALA A 40 4.06 -29.17 2.25
N SER A 41 3.98 -29.54 3.52
CA SER A 41 4.21 -30.89 4.00
C SER A 41 3.13 -31.89 3.56
N ARG A 42 1.99 -31.38 3.07
CA ARG A 42 0.81 -32.17 2.67
C ARG A 42 0.70 -32.38 1.17
N GLY A 43 1.36 -31.53 0.37
CA GLY A 43 1.38 -31.64 -1.07
C GLY A 43 2.04 -30.43 -1.74
N TRP A 44 2.57 -30.63 -2.92
CA TRP A 44 3.33 -29.60 -3.66
C TRP A 44 2.49 -28.36 -4.02
N ALA A 45 1.19 -28.55 -4.25
CA ALA A 45 0.25 -27.48 -4.59
C ALA A 45 -0.34 -26.77 -3.36
N GLY A 46 -0.09 -27.25 -2.13
CA GLY A 46 -0.68 -26.73 -0.91
C GLY A 46 -0.44 -25.23 -0.70
N PRO A 47 0.81 -24.75 -0.78
CA PRO A 47 1.12 -23.32 -0.66
C PRO A 47 0.43 -22.43 -1.71
N PHE A 48 0.36 -22.91 -2.95
CA PHE A 48 -0.32 -22.21 -4.03
C PHE A 48 -1.82 -22.06 -3.75
N LEU A 49 -2.50 -23.18 -3.38
CA LEU A 49 -3.94 -23.14 -3.10
C LEU A 49 -4.27 -22.25 -1.90
N LEU A 50 -3.46 -22.29 -0.84
CA LEU A 50 -3.61 -21.42 0.32
C LEU A 50 -3.53 -19.94 -0.10
N MET A 51 -2.48 -19.57 -0.85
CA MET A 51 -2.24 -18.18 -1.24
C MET A 51 -3.22 -17.72 -2.32
N LEU A 52 -3.68 -18.61 -3.20
CA LEU A 52 -4.74 -18.28 -4.15
C LEU A 52 -6.03 -17.92 -3.44
N GLY A 53 -6.46 -18.74 -2.48
CA GLY A 53 -7.64 -18.44 -1.65
C GLY A 53 -7.48 -17.11 -0.90
N TYR A 54 -6.31 -16.88 -0.29
CA TYR A 54 -6.00 -15.65 0.41
C TYR A 54 -6.15 -14.42 -0.51
N HIS A 55 -5.48 -14.40 -1.66
CA HIS A 55 -5.51 -13.25 -2.56
C HIS A 55 -6.89 -13.04 -3.21
N LEU A 56 -7.61 -14.09 -3.60
CA LEU A 56 -8.98 -13.96 -4.09
C LEU A 56 -9.90 -13.29 -3.05
N ALA A 57 -9.75 -13.65 -1.78
CA ALA A 57 -10.56 -13.06 -0.72
C ALA A 57 -10.18 -11.60 -0.43
N THR A 58 -8.90 -11.23 -0.55
CA THR A 58 -8.44 -9.86 -0.21
C THR A 58 -8.61 -8.86 -1.35
N THR A 59 -8.74 -9.32 -2.60
CA THR A 59 -8.75 -8.45 -3.78
C THR A 59 -10.09 -8.36 -4.48
N TRP A 60 -11.17 -8.91 -3.90
CA TRP A 60 -12.49 -8.97 -4.52
C TRP A 60 -13.07 -7.59 -4.89
N GLY A 61 -12.69 -6.53 -4.16
CA GLY A 61 -13.08 -5.16 -4.44
C GLY A 61 -12.66 -4.67 -5.84
N LEU A 62 -11.66 -5.32 -6.47
CA LEU A 62 -11.26 -5.03 -7.86
C LEU A 62 -12.39 -5.24 -8.86
N ILE A 63 -13.32 -6.17 -8.60
CA ILE A 63 -14.44 -6.45 -9.50
C ILE A 63 -15.26 -5.18 -9.71
N HIS A 64 -15.67 -4.55 -8.62
CA HIS A 64 -16.48 -3.33 -8.67
C HIS A 64 -15.63 -2.10 -9.06
N GLY A 65 -14.48 -1.90 -8.42
CA GLY A 65 -13.63 -0.73 -8.68
C GLY A 65 -13.19 -0.64 -10.14
N THR A 66 -12.82 -1.77 -10.75
CA THR A 66 -12.47 -1.82 -12.19
C THR A 66 -13.68 -1.50 -13.07
N ALA A 67 -14.87 -2.00 -12.72
CA ALA A 67 -16.08 -1.72 -13.49
C ALA A 67 -16.48 -0.24 -13.44
N VAL A 68 -16.24 0.46 -12.32
CA VAL A 68 -16.45 1.91 -12.19
C VAL A 68 -15.41 2.68 -13.01
N PHE A 69 -14.14 2.26 -12.93
CA PHE A 69 -13.05 2.95 -13.62
C PHE A 69 -13.09 2.74 -15.15
N PHE A 70 -13.51 1.55 -15.61
CA PHE A 70 -13.62 1.18 -17.02
C PHE A 70 -15.07 0.80 -17.40
N PRO A 71 -16.00 1.75 -17.44
CA PRO A 71 -17.42 1.45 -17.62
C PRO A 71 -17.73 0.76 -18.95
N SER A 72 -16.92 0.99 -20.00
CA SER A 72 -17.08 0.34 -21.31
C SER A 72 -16.72 -1.16 -21.30
N SER A 73 -15.86 -1.61 -20.38
CA SER A 73 -15.40 -3.00 -20.28
C SER A 73 -16.18 -3.81 -19.25
N GLY A 74 -16.97 -3.16 -18.43
CA GLY A 74 -17.91 -3.72 -17.47
C GLY A 74 -17.28 -4.72 -16.48
N LEU A 75 -18.14 -5.58 -15.98
CA LEU A 75 -17.82 -6.60 -14.97
C LEU A 75 -16.74 -7.60 -15.43
N PHE A 76 -16.67 -7.88 -16.75
CA PHE A 76 -15.71 -8.86 -17.29
C PHE A 76 -14.26 -8.49 -17.00
N LEU A 77 -13.89 -7.23 -17.21
CA LEU A 77 -12.53 -6.77 -16.94
C LEU A 77 -12.22 -6.81 -15.43
N GLY A 78 -13.21 -6.48 -14.59
CA GLY A 78 -13.08 -6.59 -13.14
C GLY A 78 -12.81 -8.02 -12.67
N LEU A 79 -13.55 -8.99 -13.21
CA LEU A 79 -13.31 -10.42 -12.95
C LEU A 79 -11.94 -10.87 -13.44
N ALA A 80 -11.52 -10.43 -14.63
CA ALA A 80 -10.20 -10.76 -15.19
C ALA A 80 -9.07 -10.21 -14.32
N PHE A 81 -9.16 -8.98 -13.84
CA PHE A 81 -8.17 -8.40 -12.94
C PHE A 81 -8.16 -9.08 -11.57
N TRP A 82 -9.33 -9.36 -11.00
CA TRP A 82 -9.44 -10.06 -9.73
C TRP A 82 -8.79 -11.45 -9.76
N VAL A 83 -9.19 -12.29 -10.72
CA VAL A 83 -8.64 -13.66 -10.85
C VAL A 83 -7.18 -13.61 -11.30
N GLY A 84 -6.87 -12.78 -12.29
CA GLY A 84 -5.53 -12.68 -12.88
C GLY A 84 -4.48 -12.24 -11.87
N SER A 85 -4.72 -11.17 -11.10
CA SER A 85 -3.80 -10.70 -10.07
C SER A 85 -3.62 -11.75 -8.96
N SER A 86 -4.71 -12.37 -8.50
CA SER A 86 -4.66 -13.40 -7.47
C SER A 86 -3.87 -14.63 -7.89
N LEU A 87 -4.00 -15.05 -9.16
CA LEU A 87 -3.19 -16.11 -9.74
C LEU A 87 -1.71 -15.72 -9.80
N ILE A 88 -1.40 -14.52 -10.29
CA ILE A 88 -0.02 -14.02 -10.40
C ILE A 88 0.66 -14.03 -9.03
N PHE A 89 -0.02 -13.60 -7.96
CA PHE A 89 0.54 -13.60 -6.60
C PHE A 89 0.70 -15.00 -6.02
N ALA A 90 -0.16 -15.94 -6.39
CA ALA A 90 -0.10 -17.31 -5.88
C ALA A 90 0.90 -18.19 -6.64
N LEU A 91 1.14 -17.96 -7.94
CA LEU A 91 2.01 -18.78 -8.79
C LEU A 91 3.42 -19.04 -8.24
N PRO A 92 4.15 -18.06 -7.66
CA PRO A 92 5.48 -18.30 -7.11
C PRO A 92 5.49 -19.44 -6.08
N TYR A 93 4.42 -19.65 -5.34
CA TYR A 93 4.35 -20.65 -4.28
C TYR A 93 4.28 -22.11 -4.79
N LEU A 94 4.07 -22.34 -6.08
CA LEU A 94 4.27 -23.67 -6.70
C LEU A 94 5.73 -24.14 -6.59
N LEU A 95 6.66 -23.20 -6.50
CA LEU A 95 8.09 -23.46 -6.36
C LEU A 95 8.53 -23.73 -4.91
N TYR A 96 7.61 -23.70 -3.94
CA TYR A 96 7.97 -23.86 -2.53
C TYR A 96 8.71 -25.18 -2.27
N SER A 97 8.13 -26.29 -2.68
CA SER A 97 8.69 -27.63 -2.38
C SER A 97 10.07 -27.87 -2.98
N PRO A 98 10.37 -27.54 -4.26
CA PRO A 98 11.70 -27.70 -4.81
C PRO A 98 12.74 -26.78 -4.16
N ILE A 99 12.41 -25.50 -3.93
CA ILE A 99 13.31 -24.54 -3.29
C ILE A 99 13.62 -24.96 -1.86
N PHE A 100 12.59 -25.31 -1.08
CA PHE A 100 12.75 -25.78 0.30
C PHE A 100 13.65 -27.02 0.39
N ARG A 101 13.44 -28.02 -0.48
CA ARG A 101 14.29 -29.23 -0.50
C ARG A 101 15.75 -28.92 -0.75
N LYS A 102 16.04 -28.01 -1.68
CA LYS A 102 17.40 -27.57 -1.96
C LYS A 102 18.00 -26.76 -0.81
N ALA A 103 17.24 -25.81 -0.26
CA ALA A 103 17.70 -24.97 0.86
C ALA A 103 18.00 -25.80 2.12
N ARG A 104 17.12 -26.75 2.50
CA ARG A 104 17.29 -27.57 3.70
C ARG A 104 18.55 -28.45 3.71
N SER A 105 19.05 -28.84 2.54
CA SER A 105 20.27 -29.63 2.43
C SER A 105 21.53 -28.81 2.72
N VAL A 106 21.43 -27.47 2.69
CA VAL A 106 22.55 -26.55 2.87
C VAL A 106 22.52 -25.87 4.25
N ILE A 107 21.35 -25.37 4.67
CA ILE A 107 21.24 -24.51 5.86
C ILE A 107 20.38 -25.10 6.99
N GLY A 108 19.86 -26.31 6.81
CA GLY A 108 18.99 -26.97 7.78
C GLY A 108 17.51 -26.57 7.68
N VAL A 109 16.66 -27.36 8.33
CA VAL A 109 15.20 -27.32 8.14
C VAL A 109 14.54 -25.99 8.51
N PRO A 110 14.75 -25.41 9.72
CA PRO A 110 14.02 -24.20 10.10
C PRO A 110 14.40 -22.99 9.25
N TYR A 111 15.69 -22.82 8.98
CA TYR A 111 16.19 -21.71 8.16
C TYR A 111 15.73 -21.83 6.70
N ALA A 112 15.67 -23.05 6.17
CA ALA A 112 15.15 -23.31 4.84
C ALA A 112 13.67 -22.93 4.72
N GLY A 113 12.86 -23.20 5.74
CA GLY A 113 11.44 -22.81 5.78
C GLY A 113 11.28 -21.29 5.76
N VAL A 114 12.00 -20.58 6.62
CA VAL A 114 11.99 -19.12 6.67
C VAL A 114 12.46 -18.53 5.34
N LEU A 115 13.65 -18.94 4.86
CA LEU A 115 14.24 -18.42 3.63
C LEU A 115 13.30 -18.63 2.43
N THR A 116 12.74 -19.84 2.28
CA THR A 116 11.84 -20.15 1.16
C THR A 116 10.56 -19.31 1.21
N THR A 117 9.95 -19.18 2.40
CA THR A 117 8.73 -18.38 2.56
C THR A 117 9.00 -16.90 2.29
N VAL A 118 10.06 -16.34 2.87
CA VAL A 118 10.46 -14.94 2.65
C VAL A 118 10.77 -14.70 1.18
N PHE A 119 11.57 -15.55 0.55
CA PHE A 119 11.95 -15.39 -0.85
C PHE A 119 10.75 -15.41 -1.80
N LEU A 120 9.84 -16.38 -1.64
CA LEU A 120 8.66 -16.48 -2.51
C LEU A 120 7.67 -15.35 -2.28
N SER A 121 7.45 -14.96 -1.03
CA SER A 121 6.56 -13.82 -0.73
C SER A 121 7.17 -12.49 -1.17
N ALA A 122 8.49 -12.36 -1.12
CA ALA A 122 9.19 -11.19 -1.63
C ALA A 122 9.03 -11.04 -3.15
N ILE A 123 9.19 -12.14 -3.90
CA ILE A 123 8.93 -12.14 -5.36
C ILE A 123 7.46 -11.85 -5.63
N SER A 124 6.54 -12.45 -4.87
CA SER A 124 5.10 -12.34 -5.09
C SER A 124 4.57 -10.90 -4.89
N THR A 125 4.92 -10.27 -3.77
CA THR A 125 4.23 -9.04 -3.32
C THR A 125 5.16 -7.90 -2.89
N VAL A 126 6.50 -8.06 -2.92
CA VAL A 126 7.42 -7.01 -2.43
C VAL A 126 8.18 -6.35 -3.57
N PHE A 127 8.94 -7.14 -4.33
CA PHE A 127 9.85 -6.57 -5.33
C PHE A 127 9.23 -6.49 -6.73
N PRO A 128 9.52 -5.42 -7.49
CA PRO A 128 9.25 -5.40 -8.92
C PRO A 128 9.90 -6.60 -9.65
N PRO A 129 9.29 -7.16 -10.72
CA PRO A 129 8.11 -6.60 -11.39
C PRO A 129 6.77 -6.98 -10.75
N LEU A 130 6.62 -8.09 -10.02
CA LEU A 130 5.33 -8.48 -9.47
C LEU A 130 4.89 -7.57 -8.32
N GLY A 131 5.82 -7.08 -7.51
CA GLY A 131 5.53 -6.18 -6.40
C GLY A 131 4.90 -4.84 -6.81
N ILE A 132 4.95 -4.43 -8.09
CA ILE A 132 4.23 -3.23 -8.55
C ILE A 132 2.72 -3.41 -8.65
N ILE A 133 2.22 -4.64 -8.56
CA ILE A 133 0.80 -4.96 -8.49
C ILE A 133 0.43 -5.69 -7.19
N GLY A 134 1.41 -5.91 -6.32
CA GLY A 134 1.36 -6.78 -5.14
C GLY A 134 0.80 -6.10 -3.89
N TRP A 135 -0.47 -5.78 -3.86
CA TRP A 135 -1.15 -5.25 -2.68
C TRP A 135 -1.70 -6.36 -1.76
N THR A 136 -2.16 -6.00 -0.55
CA THR A 136 -2.61 -6.93 0.52
C THR A 136 -1.56 -8.00 0.90
N SER A 137 -0.28 -7.64 0.86
CA SER A 137 0.79 -8.54 1.28
C SER A 137 0.58 -9.01 2.72
N PRO A 138 0.68 -10.32 3.01
CA PRO A 138 0.58 -10.81 4.39
C PRO A 138 1.62 -10.22 5.35
N TRP A 139 2.75 -9.73 4.83
CA TRP A 139 3.78 -9.05 5.62
C TRP A 139 3.32 -7.73 6.23
N LEU A 140 2.35 -7.05 5.61
CA LEU A 140 1.80 -5.81 6.18
C LEU A 140 1.23 -6.03 7.59
N GLY A 141 0.58 -7.17 7.82
CA GLY A 141 0.12 -7.53 9.16
C GLY A 141 1.25 -7.70 10.17
N ALA A 142 2.39 -8.26 9.77
CA ALA A 142 3.57 -8.34 10.62
C ALA A 142 4.18 -6.94 10.87
N MET A 143 4.27 -6.11 9.84
CA MET A 143 4.82 -4.77 9.89
C MET A 143 3.96 -3.80 10.71
N SER A 144 2.66 -4.04 10.84
CA SER A 144 1.80 -3.26 11.75
C SER A 144 2.25 -3.32 13.21
N ALA A 145 3.06 -4.33 13.57
CA ALA A 145 3.72 -4.46 14.88
C ALA A 145 5.23 -4.12 14.81
N GLY A 146 5.65 -3.38 13.80
CA GLY A 146 7.05 -3.00 13.60
C GLY A 146 7.97 -4.18 13.30
N TRP A 147 9.24 -4.00 13.53
CA TRP A 147 10.25 -5.06 13.36
C TRP A 147 10.02 -6.27 14.27
N THR A 148 9.47 -6.05 15.45
CA THR A 148 9.10 -7.12 16.37
C THR A 148 8.10 -8.09 15.74
N GLY A 149 7.07 -7.57 15.06
CA GLY A 149 6.10 -8.39 14.35
C GLY A 149 6.74 -9.22 13.23
N VAL A 150 7.64 -8.63 12.46
CA VAL A 150 8.39 -9.35 11.41
C VAL A 150 9.20 -10.50 12.00
N MET A 151 9.93 -10.27 13.08
CA MET A 151 10.70 -11.31 13.76
C MET A 151 9.82 -12.44 14.33
N LEU A 152 8.69 -12.09 14.94
CA LEU A 152 7.74 -13.07 15.48
C LEU A 152 7.15 -13.97 14.39
N VAL A 153 6.83 -13.41 13.23
CA VAL A 153 6.36 -14.18 12.07
C VAL A 153 7.45 -15.10 11.53
N MET A 154 8.70 -14.62 11.43
CA MET A 154 9.84 -15.47 11.04
C MET A 154 10.05 -16.65 12.02
N LEU A 155 9.97 -16.40 13.32
CA LEU A 155 10.02 -17.45 14.34
C LEU A 155 8.86 -18.43 14.21
N GLY A 156 7.64 -17.93 13.95
CA GLY A 156 6.46 -18.74 13.68
C GLY A 156 6.65 -19.67 12.47
N ILE A 157 7.21 -19.15 11.37
CA ILE A 157 7.53 -19.95 10.18
C ILE A 157 8.57 -21.02 10.51
N ALA A 158 9.64 -20.67 11.22
CA ALA A 158 10.68 -21.60 11.63
C ALA A 158 10.08 -22.74 12.49
N TYR A 159 9.30 -22.40 13.49
CA TYR A 159 8.65 -23.38 14.36
C TYR A 159 7.66 -24.26 13.61
N ALA A 160 6.82 -23.69 12.74
CA ALA A 160 5.88 -24.42 11.88
C ALA A 160 6.62 -25.40 10.93
N THR A 161 7.81 -25.04 10.47
CA THR A 161 8.66 -25.90 9.63
C THR A 161 9.23 -27.10 10.40
N LEU A 162 9.57 -26.91 11.67
CA LEU A 162 10.07 -27.97 12.55
C LEU A 162 8.95 -28.90 13.05
N GLY A 163 7.74 -28.36 13.18
CA GLY A 163 6.60 -29.07 13.74
C GLY A 163 6.20 -30.28 12.90
N ARG A 164 6.24 -31.48 13.53
CA ARG A 164 5.82 -32.73 12.91
C ARG A 164 4.34 -33.05 13.12
N SER A 165 3.65 -32.33 14.02
CA SER A 165 2.25 -32.52 14.36
C SER A 165 1.39 -31.32 13.95
N GLN A 166 0.08 -31.56 13.75
CA GLN A 166 -0.90 -30.50 13.49
C GLN A 166 -1.04 -29.56 14.71
N ALA A 167 -0.91 -30.11 15.92
CA ALA A 167 -0.96 -29.33 17.14
C ALA A 167 0.19 -28.32 17.23
N ALA A 168 1.42 -28.74 16.88
CA ALA A 168 2.56 -27.81 16.82
C ALA A 168 2.38 -26.72 15.77
N ALA A 169 1.82 -27.06 14.61
CA ALA A 169 1.52 -26.11 13.56
C ALA A 169 0.43 -25.10 14.00
N GLY A 170 -0.64 -25.59 14.59
CA GLY A 170 -1.71 -24.75 15.16
C GLY A 170 -1.20 -23.83 16.26
N LEU A 171 -0.32 -24.33 17.13
CA LEU A 171 0.32 -23.54 18.18
C LEU A 171 1.23 -22.44 17.60
N ALA A 172 2.01 -22.74 16.55
CA ALA A 172 2.85 -21.77 15.87
C ALA A 172 2.03 -20.62 15.26
N ILE A 173 0.93 -20.96 14.57
CA ILE A 173 0.01 -19.98 13.99
C ILE A 173 -0.62 -19.15 15.13
N GLY A 174 -1.17 -19.81 16.15
CA GLY A 174 -1.81 -19.14 17.28
C GLY A 174 -0.86 -18.19 18.03
N LEU A 175 0.33 -18.65 18.37
CA LEU A 175 1.32 -17.83 19.09
C LEU A 175 1.80 -16.64 18.25
N SER A 176 2.13 -16.85 16.96
CA SER A 176 2.59 -15.75 16.11
C SER A 176 1.48 -14.73 15.87
N THR A 177 0.23 -15.18 15.69
CA THR A 177 -0.91 -14.30 15.50
C THR A 177 -1.22 -13.48 16.75
N THR A 178 -1.25 -14.14 17.92
CA THR A 178 -1.47 -13.47 19.22
C THR A 178 -0.35 -12.50 19.55
N ALA A 179 0.90 -12.88 19.30
CA ALA A 179 2.06 -12.03 19.53
C ALA A 179 2.06 -10.81 18.59
N THR A 180 1.67 -10.99 17.32
CA THR A 180 1.54 -9.88 16.37
C THR A 180 0.40 -8.94 16.76
N LEU A 181 -0.74 -9.48 17.23
CA LEU A 181 -1.84 -8.68 17.77
C LEU A 181 -1.37 -7.86 18.98
N TRP A 182 -0.72 -8.52 19.94
CA TRP A 182 -0.25 -7.85 21.15
C TRP A 182 0.77 -6.76 20.84
N ALA A 183 1.80 -7.05 20.04
CA ALA A 183 2.78 -6.06 19.63
C ALA A 183 2.15 -4.93 18.79
N GLY A 184 1.21 -5.23 17.90
CA GLY A 184 0.49 -4.26 17.10
C GLY A 184 -0.40 -3.34 17.92
N SER A 185 -1.00 -3.84 19.03
CA SER A 185 -1.79 -2.98 19.92
C SER A 185 -0.94 -1.90 20.60
N PHE A 186 0.30 -2.16 20.93
CA PHE A 186 1.24 -1.15 21.45
C PHE A 186 1.70 -0.18 20.35
N ALA A 187 1.98 -0.66 19.16
CA ALA A 187 2.39 0.19 18.04
C ALA A 187 1.25 1.14 17.61
N LEU A 188 0.00 0.67 17.61
CA LEU A 188 -1.18 1.47 17.30
C LEU A 188 -1.57 2.41 18.46
N ALA A 189 -1.33 2.02 19.72
CA ALA A 189 -1.53 2.88 20.89
C ALA A 189 -0.49 4.01 20.98
N ALA A 190 0.68 3.80 20.39
CA ALA A 190 1.68 4.84 20.16
C ALA A 190 1.28 5.75 18.99
N ASP A 191 -0.03 5.88 18.68
CA ASP A 191 -0.57 6.71 17.61
C ASP A 191 -0.04 8.15 17.81
N SER A 192 1.14 8.37 17.26
CA SER A 192 1.77 9.66 17.20
C SER A 192 0.88 10.50 16.26
N HIS A 193 0.10 11.38 16.85
CA HIS A 193 -0.70 12.32 16.08
C HIS A 193 0.23 13.17 15.22
N ALA A 194 -0.22 13.53 14.04
CA ALA A 194 0.50 14.51 13.24
C ALA A 194 0.80 15.76 14.11
N PRO A 195 1.93 16.43 13.91
CA PRO A 195 2.29 17.60 14.69
C PRO A 195 1.15 18.63 14.72
N ALA A 196 1.03 19.40 15.81
CA ALA A 196 0.02 20.44 15.92
C ALA A 196 0.10 21.40 14.72
N GLY A 197 -1.06 21.74 14.16
CA GLY A 197 -1.15 22.58 12.96
C GLY A 197 -0.94 21.86 11.64
N TRP A 198 -0.77 20.53 11.62
CA TRP A 198 -0.75 19.75 10.40
C TRP A 198 -2.17 19.24 10.08
N VAL A 199 -2.70 19.60 8.92
CA VAL A 199 -4.09 19.35 8.54
C VAL A 199 -4.15 18.58 7.21
N GLY A 200 -4.72 17.38 7.23
CA GLY A 200 -5.11 16.66 6.03
C GLY A 200 -6.57 16.97 5.67
N VAL A 201 -6.79 17.35 4.43
CA VAL A 201 -8.11 17.78 3.93
C VAL A 201 -8.78 16.61 3.22
N ASN A 202 -9.81 16.04 3.83
CA ASN A 202 -10.66 15.10 3.12
C ASN A 202 -11.70 15.84 2.27
N THR A 203 -12.00 15.32 1.09
CA THR A 203 -12.95 15.87 0.13
C THR A 203 -13.95 14.81 -0.35
N ASN A 204 -15.05 15.24 -0.90
CA ASN A 204 -16.03 14.38 -1.57
C ASN A 204 -16.37 15.03 -2.94
N LEU A 205 -15.34 15.13 -3.79
CA LEU A 205 -15.45 15.74 -5.12
C LEU A 205 -15.91 14.73 -6.18
N GLY A 206 -15.83 13.43 -5.85
CA GLY A 206 -16.10 12.37 -6.82
C GLY A 206 -15.09 12.36 -7.97
N HIS A 207 -15.56 11.93 -9.14
CA HIS A 207 -14.78 11.93 -10.38
C HIS A 207 -14.71 13.34 -10.99
N LEU A 208 -13.49 13.83 -11.18
CA LEU A 208 -13.22 15.06 -11.93
C LEU A 208 -12.84 14.66 -13.36
N ASP A 209 -13.73 14.89 -14.32
CA ASP A 209 -13.65 14.37 -15.68
C ASP A 209 -13.44 15.43 -16.76
N SER A 210 -13.51 16.71 -16.39
CA SER A 210 -13.42 17.83 -17.31
C SER A 210 -12.45 18.92 -16.83
N PRO A 211 -11.88 19.71 -17.74
CA PRO A 211 -11.07 20.87 -17.35
C PRO A 211 -11.82 21.83 -16.42
N LEU A 212 -13.13 22.00 -16.62
CA LEU A 212 -13.94 22.89 -15.79
C LEU A 212 -14.07 22.34 -14.35
N SER A 213 -14.36 21.04 -14.20
CA SER A 213 -14.47 20.42 -12.88
C SER A 213 -13.17 20.53 -12.07
N TYR A 214 -11.99 20.40 -12.72
CA TYR A 214 -10.70 20.64 -12.07
C TYR A 214 -10.47 22.10 -11.68
N ILE A 215 -10.86 23.05 -12.54
CA ILE A 215 -10.74 24.49 -12.23
C ILE A 215 -11.60 24.83 -11.01
N GLU A 216 -12.86 24.42 -11.00
CA GLU A 216 -13.79 24.68 -9.90
C GLU A 216 -13.31 24.01 -8.59
N ALA A 217 -12.84 22.77 -8.67
CA ALA A 217 -12.27 22.07 -7.52
C ALA A 217 -11.03 22.81 -6.99
N SER A 218 -10.10 23.20 -7.86
CA SER A 218 -8.91 23.96 -7.48
C SER A 218 -9.24 25.28 -6.82
N MET A 219 -10.19 26.05 -7.33
CA MET A 219 -10.60 27.32 -6.74
C MET A 219 -11.20 27.14 -5.33
N ARG A 220 -12.09 26.14 -5.16
CA ARG A 220 -12.65 25.81 -3.83
C ARG A 220 -11.60 25.34 -2.84
N LEU A 221 -10.65 24.51 -3.31
CA LEU A 221 -9.58 23.99 -2.47
C LEU A 221 -8.56 25.06 -2.10
N GLU A 222 -8.25 25.97 -3.02
CA GLU A 222 -7.41 27.14 -2.73
C GLU A 222 -8.02 28.00 -1.63
N GLN A 223 -9.30 28.39 -1.75
CA GLN A 223 -10.01 29.17 -0.74
C GLN A 223 -10.02 28.48 0.63
N ARG A 224 -10.30 27.15 0.64
CA ARG A 224 -10.27 26.36 1.88
C ARG A 224 -8.86 26.30 2.48
N THR A 225 -7.85 26.15 1.64
CA THR A 225 -6.45 26.14 2.06
C THR A 225 -6.05 27.47 2.67
N MET A 226 -6.39 28.60 2.02
CA MET A 226 -6.15 29.93 2.56
C MET A 226 -6.82 30.11 3.92
N ALA A 227 -8.07 29.69 4.08
CA ALA A 227 -8.76 29.75 5.36
C ALA A 227 -8.05 28.95 6.45
N LEU A 228 -7.55 27.75 6.14
CA LEU A 228 -6.77 26.93 7.10
C LEU A 228 -5.46 27.61 7.47
N LEU A 229 -4.73 28.19 6.52
CA LEU A 229 -3.48 28.90 6.76
C LEU A 229 -3.70 30.14 7.65
N HIS A 230 -4.75 30.93 7.39
CA HIS A 230 -5.13 32.05 8.24
C HIS A 230 -5.50 31.63 9.67
N ASN A 231 -6.08 30.44 9.83
CA ASN A 231 -6.42 29.85 11.13
C ASN A 231 -5.23 29.15 11.81
N GLY A 232 -4.01 29.36 11.32
CA GLY A 232 -2.78 28.88 11.97
C GLY A 232 -2.34 27.47 11.59
N ALA A 233 -2.87 26.88 10.51
CA ALA A 233 -2.33 25.63 10.00
C ALA A 233 -0.88 25.85 9.51
N HIS A 234 0.05 25.01 9.99
CA HIS A 234 1.45 25.00 9.55
C HIS A 234 1.65 24.18 8.28
N VAL A 235 0.92 23.07 8.16
CA VAL A 235 0.94 22.22 6.98
C VAL A 235 -0.48 21.88 6.57
N VAL A 236 -0.75 22.00 5.27
CA VAL A 236 -2.02 21.54 4.66
C VAL A 236 -1.68 20.51 3.59
N LEU A 237 -2.26 19.31 3.72
CA LEU A 237 -2.18 18.24 2.73
C LEU A 237 -3.53 18.11 2.02
N LEU A 238 -3.52 18.17 0.70
CA LEU A 238 -4.69 17.92 -0.15
C LEU A 238 -4.63 16.53 -0.79
N PRO A 239 -5.78 15.95 -1.20
CA PRO A 239 -5.83 14.64 -1.84
C PRO A 239 -5.08 14.60 -3.18
N GLU A 240 -4.81 13.38 -3.65
CA GLU A 240 -4.19 13.11 -4.94
C GLU A 240 -5.03 13.69 -6.10
N THR A 241 -4.36 14.24 -7.11
CA THR A 241 -4.89 14.71 -8.42
C THR A 241 -6.04 15.73 -8.40
N VAL A 242 -6.50 16.19 -7.24
CA VAL A 242 -7.68 17.07 -7.12
C VAL A 242 -7.50 18.45 -7.75
N ALA A 243 -6.26 18.91 -7.94
CA ALA A 243 -5.98 20.16 -8.65
C ALA A 243 -5.92 20.00 -10.17
N GLY A 244 -6.00 18.76 -10.68
CA GLY A 244 -5.87 18.48 -12.11
C GLY A 244 -4.45 18.67 -12.63
N PRO A 245 -4.29 18.98 -13.93
CA PRO A 245 -2.97 19.15 -14.52
C PRO A 245 -2.30 20.44 -14.02
N TRP A 246 -1.06 20.33 -13.50
CA TRP A 246 -0.27 21.49 -13.05
C TRP A 246 0.29 22.24 -14.23
N ARG A 247 -0.43 23.25 -14.66
CA ARG A 247 -0.12 24.12 -15.81
C ARG A 247 -0.29 25.59 -15.40
N ALA A 248 0.07 26.51 -16.27
CA ALA A 248 -0.02 27.95 -16.02
C ALA A 248 -1.38 28.41 -15.48
N GLY A 249 -2.50 27.81 -15.94
CA GLY A 249 -3.84 28.08 -15.41
C GLY A 249 -4.02 27.63 -13.96
N THR A 250 -3.60 26.42 -13.64
CA THR A 250 -3.61 25.89 -12.27
C THR A 250 -2.69 26.68 -11.35
N GLU A 251 -1.45 26.97 -11.82
CA GLU A 251 -0.51 27.82 -11.09
C GLU A 251 -1.08 29.21 -10.77
N ALA A 252 -1.85 29.77 -11.72
CA ALA A 252 -2.50 31.07 -11.51
C ALA A 252 -3.55 31.02 -10.38
N ILE A 253 -4.31 29.93 -10.28
CA ILE A 253 -5.28 29.71 -9.17
C ILE A 253 -4.54 29.62 -7.84
N TRP A 254 -3.41 28.89 -7.77
CA TRP A 254 -2.66 28.66 -6.52
C TRP A 254 -1.69 29.82 -6.18
N ARG A 255 -1.60 30.87 -7.01
CA ARG A 255 -0.73 32.03 -6.76
C ARG A 255 -0.98 32.76 -5.42
N PRO A 256 -2.21 32.87 -4.91
CA PRO A 256 -2.42 33.44 -3.57
C PRO A 256 -1.72 32.65 -2.47
N VAL A 257 -1.78 31.31 -2.52
CA VAL A 257 -1.08 30.43 -1.58
C VAL A 257 0.45 30.56 -1.71
N VAL A 258 0.99 30.67 -2.92
CA VAL A 258 2.42 30.89 -3.16
C VAL A 258 2.87 32.21 -2.55
N ARG A 259 2.13 33.29 -2.76
CA ARG A 259 2.43 34.61 -2.15
C ARG A 259 2.30 34.57 -0.62
N TRP A 260 1.31 33.87 -0.12
CA TRP A 260 1.10 33.74 1.33
C TRP A 260 2.28 33.03 1.98
N THR A 261 2.72 31.90 1.44
CA THR A 261 3.85 31.14 1.99
C THR A 261 5.19 31.89 1.88
N ALA A 262 5.36 32.80 0.92
CA ALA A 262 6.52 33.67 0.85
C ALA A 262 6.62 34.62 2.07
N ALA A 263 5.46 35.10 2.57
CA ALA A 263 5.39 35.94 3.76
C ALA A 263 5.37 35.11 5.07
N HIS A 264 4.96 33.83 5.01
CA HIS A 264 4.77 32.94 6.17
C HIS A 264 5.60 31.67 5.97
N ARG A 265 6.93 31.79 6.10
CA ARG A 265 7.90 30.73 5.79
C ARG A 265 7.80 29.45 6.64
N ASN A 266 7.04 29.48 7.73
CA ASN A 266 6.74 28.33 8.56
C ASN A 266 5.53 27.52 8.09
N GLN A 267 4.88 27.93 6.99
CA GLN A 267 3.72 27.27 6.43
C GLN A 267 4.06 26.57 5.10
N THR A 268 3.48 25.40 4.90
CA THR A 268 3.69 24.56 3.70
C THR A 268 2.37 23.96 3.24
N VAL A 269 2.15 23.91 1.94
CA VAL A 269 0.97 23.26 1.37
C VAL A 269 1.42 22.18 0.39
N PHE A 270 0.78 21.01 0.44
CA PHE A 270 0.94 19.91 -0.50
C PHE A 270 -0.34 19.75 -1.31
N VAL A 271 -0.25 19.96 -2.61
CA VAL A 271 -1.39 19.92 -3.54
C VAL A 271 -1.27 18.68 -4.42
N GLY A 272 -2.23 17.76 -4.36
CA GLY A 272 -2.28 16.62 -5.28
C GLY A 272 -2.64 17.06 -6.69
N SER A 273 -1.76 16.76 -7.65
CA SER A 273 -1.85 17.21 -9.04
C SER A 273 -1.14 16.22 -9.94
N PHE A 274 -1.32 16.33 -11.23
CA PHE A 274 -0.50 15.63 -12.20
C PHE A 274 0.23 16.61 -13.11
N VAL A 275 1.53 16.38 -13.30
CA VAL A 275 2.43 17.32 -14.01
C VAL A 275 2.66 16.80 -15.43
N PRO A 276 2.47 17.62 -16.47
CA PRO A 276 2.78 17.24 -17.84
C PRO A 276 4.22 16.78 -18.01
N HIS A 277 4.43 15.63 -18.64
CA HIS A 277 5.75 15.06 -18.89
C HIS A 277 5.79 14.32 -20.23
N GLY A 278 6.52 14.88 -21.19
CA GLY A 278 6.53 14.36 -22.55
C GLY A 278 5.13 14.32 -23.16
N ARG A 279 4.66 13.16 -23.60
CA ARG A 279 3.29 12.94 -24.10
C ARG A 279 2.28 12.51 -23.03
N GLY A 280 2.72 12.39 -21.79
CA GLY A 280 1.91 11.94 -20.67
C GLY A 280 2.06 12.84 -19.45
N TYR A 281 2.04 12.21 -18.26
CA TYR A 281 2.02 12.91 -16.99
C TYR A 281 2.89 12.22 -15.95
N ILE A 282 3.20 12.95 -14.88
CA ILE A 282 3.72 12.42 -13.61
C ILE A 282 2.64 12.71 -12.57
N ASP A 283 2.17 11.72 -11.84
CA ASP A 283 1.38 11.95 -10.63
C ASP A 283 2.29 12.51 -9.54
N ALA A 284 1.82 13.53 -8.82
CA ALA A 284 2.69 14.24 -7.91
C ALA A 284 1.93 14.98 -6.81
N LEU A 285 2.62 15.21 -5.70
CA LEU A 285 2.34 16.33 -4.82
C LEU A 285 3.14 17.54 -5.27
N VAL A 286 2.49 18.68 -5.40
CA VAL A 286 3.15 19.97 -5.55
C VAL A 286 3.28 20.60 -4.17
N GLN A 287 4.50 20.66 -3.67
CA GLN A 287 4.84 21.35 -2.44
C GLN A 287 4.96 22.85 -2.71
N ILE A 288 4.19 23.66 -1.98
CA ILE A 288 4.24 25.13 -1.99
C ILE A 288 4.82 25.57 -0.64
N HIS A 289 6.01 26.19 -0.67
CA HIS A 289 6.71 26.61 0.54
C HIS A 289 7.64 27.79 0.21
N ASP A 290 7.75 28.77 1.10
CA ASP A 290 8.63 29.95 0.95
C ASP A 290 8.51 30.64 -0.43
N GLY A 291 7.28 30.74 -0.95
CA GLY A 291 7.03 31.36 -2.26
C GLY A 291 7.49 30.53 -3.47
N GLN A 292 7.88 29.29 -3.27
CA GLN A 292 8.37 28.38 -4.30
C GLN A 292 7.43 27.18 -4.45
N THR A 293 7.44 26.56 -5.62
CA THR A 293 6.78 25.30 -5.89
C THR A 293 7.80 24.22 -6.22
N ARG A 294 7.61 23.02 -5.68
CA ARG A 294 8.43 21.84 -5.94
C ARG A 294 7.55 20.66 -6.26
N VAL A 295 7.84 19.96 -7.35
CA VAL A 295 7.15 18.71 -7.72
C VAL A 295 7.76 17.54 -6.95
N LEU A 296 6.92 16.76 -6.31
CA LEU A 296 7.25 15.54 -5.59
C LEU A 296 6.54 14.38 -6.31
N PRO A 297 7.23 13.66 -7.20
CA PRO A 297 6.63 12.66 -8.07
C PRO A 297 6.27 11.39 -7.30
N ASP A 298 5.21 10.69 -7.73
CA ASP A 298 5.08 9.27 -7.46
C ASP A 298 6.08 8.46 -8.32
N HIS A 299 6.30 7.21 -7.95
CA HIS A 299 7.14 6.31 -8.72
C HIS A 299 6.35 5.14 -9.32
N ILE A 300 5.21 4.79 -8.73
CA ILE A 300 4.41 3.64 -9.14
C ILE A 300 2.92 4.02 -9.24
N PRO A 301 2.53 4.67 -10.34
CA PRO A 301 1.12 4.93 -10.63
C PRO A 301 0.35 3.63 -10.88
N VAL A 302 -0.98 3.69 -10.74
CA VAL A 302 -1.84 2.50 -10.90
C VAL A 302 -1.63 1.86 -12.28
N PRO A 303 -1.19 0.59 -12.34
CA PRO A 303 -1.04 -0.12 -13.61
C PRO A 303 -2.37 -0.23 -14.35
N PHE A 304 -2.33 -0.20 -15.68
CA PHE A 304 -3.43 -0.29 -16.62
C PHE A 304 -4.36 0.94 -16.66
N SER A 305 -4.56 1.65 -15.57
CA SER A 305 -5.41 2.84 -15.53
C SER A 305 -4.61 4.13 -15.72
N MET A 306 -3.58 4.33 -14.94
CA MET A 306 -2.70 5.50 -15.05
C MET A 306 -1.49 5.19 -15.93
N TRP A 307 -0.79 4.09 -15.67
CA TRP A 307 0.32 3.64 -16.47
C TRP A 307 -0.13 2.59 -17.51
N HIS A 308 -0.01 2.95 -18.80
CA HIS A 308 -0.35 2.11 -19.94
C HIS A 308 0.68 2.29 -21.07
N PRO A 309 1.78 1.52 -21.04
CA PRO A 309 2.93 1.71 -21.95
C PRO A 309 2.59 1.46 -23.44
N TRP A 310 1.53 0.72 -23.73
CA TRP A 310 1.02 0.48 -25.09
C TRP A 310 0.33 1.71 -25.72
N ARG A 311 -0.01 2.72 -24.91
CA ARG A 311 -0.60 3.99 -25.34
C ARG A 311 0.06 5.13 -24.56
N PRO A 312 1.21 5.66 -25.05
CA PRO A 312 1.98 6.65 -24.29
C PRO A 312 1.28 8.01 -24.11
N GLU A 313 0.30 8.33 -24.98
CA GLU A 313 -0.50 9.55 -24.83
C GLU A 313 -1.35 9.49 -23.57
N GLY A 314 -1.11 10.45 -22.66
CA GLY A 314 -1.82 10.53 -21.39
C GLY A 314 -1.40 9.49 -20.35
N SER A 315 -0.44 8.60 -20.67
CA SER A 315 0.11 7.63 -19.70
C SER A 315 0.94 8.33 -18.62
N PHE A 316 0.82 7.86 -17.41
CA PHE A 316 1.66 8.31 -16.30
C PHE A 316 3.02 7.63 -16.32
N ARG A 317 4.04 8.32 -15.81
CA ARG A 317 5.40 7.79 -15.75
C ARG A 317 5.52 6.72 -14.67
N MET A 318 6.04 5.55 -15.02
CA MET A 318 6.39 4.47 -14.11
C MET A 318 7.91 4.44 -13.87
N ALA A 319 8.35 4.52 -12.62
CA ALA A 319 9.77 4.56 -12.25
C ALA A 319 10.08 3.77 -10.96
N PRO A 320 9.73 2.46 -10.87
CA PRO A 320 9.79 1.69 -9.62
C PRO A 320 11.22 1.53 -9.06
N PHE A 321 12.24 1.77 -9.87
CA PHE A 321 13.66 1.72 -9.48
C PHE A 321 14.29 3.12 -9.41
N SER A 322 13.48 4.17 -9.21
CA SER A 322 14.03 5.50 -8.98
C SER A 322 14.99 5.48 -7.80
N ARG A 323 16.10 6.22 -7.93
CA ARG A 323 17.04 6.43 -6.84
C ARG A 323 16.61 7.60 -5.93
N GLU A 324 15.68 8.41 -6.38
CA GLU A 324 15.12 9.50 -5.59
C GLU A 324 14.08 8.89 -4.63
N PRO A 325 14.25 9.03 -3.31
CA PRO A 325 13.26 8.56 -2.37
C PRO A 325 12.02 9.46 -2.39
N GLU A 326 10.87 8.90 -2.02
CA GLU A 326 9.61 9.63 -1.81
C GLU A 326 9.73 10.51 -0.53
N MET A 327 10.62 11.49 -0.58
CA MET A 327 11.02 12.30 0.57
C MET A 327 11.08 13.79 0.25
N THR A 328 10.69 14.60 1.22
CA THR A 328 10.87 16.05 1.23
C THR A 328 11.18 16.55 2.64
N LYS A 329 11.26 17.87 2.79
CA LYS A 329 11.45 18.53 4.09
C LYS A 329 10.36 19.57 4.33
N VAL A 330 9.96 19.70 5.61
CA VAL A 330 9.16 20.82 6.12
C VAL A 330 9.88 21.34 7.36
N GLY A 331 10.51 22.50 7.24
CA GLY A 331 11.44 22.98 8.25
C GLY A 331 12.59 21.98 8.48
N ALA A 332 12.76 21.54 9.72
CA ALA A 332 13.76 20.52 10.08
C ALA A 332 13.26 19.08 9.89
N LEU A 333 11.96 18.87 9.69
CA LEU A 333 11.36 17.53 9.62
C LEU A 333 11.61 16.87 8.26
N ARG A 334 12.01 15.60 8.28
CA ARG A 334 12.04 14.73 7.11
C ARG A 334 10.66 14.11 6.91
N VAL A 335 10.06 14.40 5.78
CA VAL A 335 8.68 14.03 5.44
C VAL A 335 8.72 13.01 4.31
N GLY A 336 8.27 11.79 4.61
CA GLY A 336 8.00 10.76 3.61
C GLY A 336 6.62 10.95 3.02
N TYR A 337 6.41 10.51 1.78
CA TYR A 337 5.09 10.48 1.18
C TYR A 337 4.90 9.19 0.38
N LEU A 338 3.67 8.69 0.39
CA LEU A 338 3.21 7.58 -0.46
C LEU A 338 1.90 8.02 -1.10
N ILE A 339 1.93 8.22 -2.42
CA ILE A 339 0.77 8.74 -3.14
C ILE A 339 -0.14 7.57 -3.51
N CYS A 340 -1.39 7.61 -3.07
CA CYS A 340 -2.48 6.73 -3.44
C CYS A 340 -2.09 5.25 -3.50
N TYR A 341 -1.90 4.71 -4.69
CA TYR A 341 -1.58 3.31 -4.93
C TYR A 341 -0.30 2.83 -4.22
N GLU A 342 0.70 3.69 -4.10
CA GLU A 342 1.95 3.36 -3.40
C GLU A 342 1.74 2.97 -1.93
N GLN A 343 0.67 3.46 -1.30
CA GLN A 343 0.31 3.09 0.08
C GLN A 343 -0.03 1.60 0.23
N LEU A 344 -0.49 0.96 -0.85
CA LEU A 344 -0.83 -0.46 -0.90
C LEU A 344 0.39 -1.36 -1.13
N LEU A 345 1.49 -0.80 -1.64
CA LEU A 345 2.66 -1.54 -2.09
C LEU A 345 3.74 -1.65 -1.01
N MET A 346 4.47 -2.76 -1.02
CA MET A 346 5.58 -2.98 -0.10
C MET A 346 6.83 -2.19 -0.47
N TRP A 347 7.16 -2.14 -1.77
CA TRP A 347 8.44 -1.61 -2.26
C TRP A 347 8.67 -0.13 -1.95
N PRO A 348 7.75 0.81 -2.25
CA PRO A 348 7.96 2.23 -1.96
C PRO A 348 8.16 2.49 -0.47
N ALA A 349 7.33 1.87 0.37
CA ALA A 349 7.41 2.06 1.82
C ALA A 349 8.68 1.46 2.45
N LEU A 350 9.17 0.31 1.94
CA LEU A 350 10.46 -0.24 2.36
C LEU A 350 11.63 0.66 1.94
N ASN A 351 11.54 1.28 0.77
CA ASN A 351 12.54 2.28 0.34
C ASN A 351 12.58 3.47 1.30
N LEU A 352 11.42 3.97 1.74
CA LEU A 352 11.34 5.04 2.75
C LEU A 352 12.02 4.66 4.07
N ALA A 353 11.97 3.40 4.49
CA ALA A 353 12.57 2.96 5.75
C ALA A 353 14.07 3.25 5.84
N PHE A 354 14.79 3.23 4.71
CA PHE A 354 16.22 3.56 4.66
C PHE A 354 16.52 5.05 4.80
N HIS A 355 15.51 5.92 4.70
CA HIS A 355 15.65 7.37 4.71
C HIS A 355 15.17 8.02 6.01
N ASN A 356 14.71 7.20 6.98
CA ASN A 356 14.29 7.63 8.31
C ASN A 356 13.32 8.83 8.28
N PRO A 357 12.14 8.73 7.66
CA PRO A 357 11.13 9.78 7.74
C PRO A 357 10.72 10.01 9.20
N GLN A 358 10.17 11.18 9.49
CA GLN A 358 9.63 11.54 10.81
C GLN A 358 8.11 11.73 10.77
N ILE A 359 7.54 11.79 9.58
CA ILE A 359 6.11 11.81 9.30
C ILE A 359 5.86 11.23 7.92
N LEU A 360 4.72 10.60 7.74
CA LEU A 360 4.28 10.05 6.45
C LEU A 360 3.05 10.79 5.96
N LEU A 361 3.09 11.32 4.74
CA LEU A 361 1.92 11.85 4.03
C LEU A 361 1.29 10.73 3.21
N ALA A 362 -0.03 10.60 3.30
CA ALA A 362 -0.81 9.58 2.62
C ALA A 362 -2.00 10.22 1.86
N PRO A 363 -1.75 10.99 0.78
CA PRO A 363 -2.81 11.48 -0.08
C PRO A 363 -3.36 10.37 -0.95
N ALA A 364 -4.69 10.40 -1.23
CA ALA A 364 -5.34 9.42 -2.08
C ALA A 364 -6.55 10.01 -2.81
N ASN A 365 -6.95 9.34 -3.91
CA ASN A 365 -8.15 9.68 -4.66
C ASN A 365 -8.96 8.40 -4.92
N ASP A 366 -9.88 8.09 -4.01
CA ASP A 366 -10.59 6.82 -3.90
C ASP A 366 -12.00 6.84 -4.53
N TRP A 367 -12.36 7.86 -5.29
CA TRP A 367 -13.70 8.01 -5.87
C TRP A 367 -14.17 6.76 -6.62
N TRP A 368 -13.28 6.09 -7.34
CA TRP A 368 -13.55 4.89 -8.15
C TRP A 368 -13.78 3.62 -7.32
N ALA A 369 -13.27 3.61 -6.11
CA ALA A 369 -13.35 2.47 -5.20
C ALA A 369 -14.45 2.63 -4.13
N ARG A 370 -15.27 3.68 -4.26
CA ARG A 370 -16.37 3.95 -3.32
C ARG A 370 -17.32 2.76 -3.25
N GLY A 371 -17.69 2.37 -2.02
CA GLY A 371 -18.55 1.21 -1.77
C GLY A 371 -17.83 -0.15 -1.83
N THR A 372 -16.50 -0.15 -1.94
CA THR A 372 -15.65 -1.35 -1.80
C THR A 372 -14.79 -1.27 -0.54
N ASP A 373 -14.07 -2.36 -0.22
CA ASP A 373 -13.11 -2.39 0.89
C ASP A 373 -11.77 -1.72 0.55
N ILE A 374 -11.52 -1.35 -0.72
CA ILE A 374 -10.23 -0.82 -1.18
C ILE A 374 -9.78 0.41 -0.39
N PRO A 375 -10.61 1.44 -0.15
CA PRO A 375 -10.20 2.59 0.66
C PRO A 375 -9.84 2.22 2.09
N ALA A 376 -10.56 1.25 2.68
CA ALA A 376 -10.27 0.75 4.02
C ALA A 376 -8.96 -0.05 4.06
N ILE A 377 -8.71 -0.89 3.04
CA ILE A 377 -7.44 -1.62 2.86
C ILE A 377 -6.28 -0.63 2.73
N GLN A 378 -6.42 0.39 1.91
CA GLN A 378 -5.40 1.42 1.71
C GLN A 378 -5.09 2.18 3.00
N ARG A 379 -6.12 2.58 3.74
CA ARG A 379 -5.94 3.22 5.04
C ARG A 379 -5.27 2.31 6.06
N ALA A 380 -5.63 1.02 6.10
CA ALA A 380 -5.01 0.03 6.97
C ALA A 380 -3.54 -0.19 6.61
N SER A 381 -3.21 -0.25 5.30
CA SER A 381 -1.84 -0.36 4.80
C SER A 381 -0.99 0.85 5.18
N ALA A 382 -1.48 2.07 4.95
CA ALA A 382 -0.77 3.29 5.31
C ALA A 382 -0.53 3.41 6.83
N LYS A 383 -1.49 2.98 7.66
CA LYS A 383 -1.29 2.88 9.12
C LYS A 383 -0.22 1.85 9.50
N ALA A 384 -0.21 0.69 8.84
CA ALA A 384 0.82 -0.33 9.06
C ALA A 384 2.22 0.21 8.70
N TRP A 385 2.34 1.02 7.64
CA TRP A 385 3.58 1.71 7.30
C TRP A 385 3.99 2.72 8.36
N GLY A 386 3.05 3.53 8.86
CA GLY A 386 3.32 4.45 9.97
C GLY A 386 3.86 3.71 11.20
N ALA A 387 3.23 2.61 11.58
CA ALA A 387 3.66 1.77 12.69
C ALA A 387 5.04 1.12 12.45
N PHE A 388 5.30 0.62 11.24
CA PHE A 388 6.59 0.04 10.86
C PHE A 388 7.74 1.05 10.91
N LEU A 389 7.47 2.25 10.40
CA LEU A 389 8.43 3.36 10.37
C LEU A 389 8.55 4.08 11.73
N GLY A 390 7.61 3.85 12.66
CA GLY A 390 7.55 4.55 13.94
C GLY A 390 7.17 6.02 13.80
N VAL A 391 6.30 6.38 12.83
CA VAL A 391 5.96 7.77 12.51
C VAL A 391 4.46 7.99 12.39
N PRO A 392 3.96 9.22 12.66
CA PRO A 392 2.57 9.59 12.40
C PRO A 392 2.26 9.59 10.90
N VAL A 393 1.01 9.32 10.57
CA VAL A 393 0.49 9.36 9.20
C VAL A 393 -0.53 10.47 9.06
N LEU A 394 -0.32 11.38 8.11
CA LEU A 394 -1.28 12.41 7.75
C LEU A 394 -2.02 11.99 6.47
N PHE A 395 -3.33 11.81 6.59
CA PHE A 395 -4.21 11.42 5.48
C PHE A 395 -4.89 12.62 4.83
N ALA A 396 -5.06 12.55 3.51
CA ALA A 396 -5.94 13.44 2.74
C ALA A 396 -6.56 12.62 1.61
N VAL A 397 -7.87 12.41 1.65
CA VAL A 397 -8.56 11.48 0.73
C VAL A 397 -9.71 12.19 0.02
N ASN A 398 -9.83 11.99 -1.30
CA ASN A 398 -11.01 12.33 -2.08
C ASN A 398 -11.87 11.08 -2.31
N GLN A 399 -13.19 11.21 -2.10
CA GLN A 399 -14.19 10.15 -2.33
C GLN A 399 -15.28 10.61 -3.29
#